data_2fbc7fa2075b3e92312fed1a9875f7f3
#
_entry.id   2fbc7fa2075b3e92312fed1a9875f7f3
#
_cell.length_a   1.000
_cell.length_b   1.000
_cell.length_c   1.000
_cell.angle_alpha   90.00
_cell.angle_beta   90.00
_cell.angle_gamma   90.00
#
_symmetry.space_group_name_H-M   'P 1'
#
loop_
_entity.id
_entity.type
_entity.pdbx_description
1 polymer ?
#
loop_
_entity_poly.entity_id
_entity_poly.type
_entity_poly.pdbx_seq_one_letter_code
_entity_poly.pdbx_strand_id
1 'polypeptide(L)'
;MTATALAVLSVTSVYAQTPPPAAAPEHAPQNDPTRTRFVIGLEKSVQFQVFSLSNPNRVVVELPDVKVSLPTLAGDKPVGLVKSFRGGTASADKMRVVIDVTEPVIVAKSEVEKGRDGKSPRLAIEIVTVASLDKAKNGKKQTPPFALGAVGMQPPSPMPALSPKKKAERAYKPTIIIDPGHGGHDSGATKHGAVEKDVVLAFSKTLRDKLVATGRYKVVMTRDNDTFVDLDERRAIGERANAALFIAVHADYAQSKARGATIFSLRDGVADDLKSSAKGDLAKRVMTNPLINQAKTNEGDMQAVKGILEDLTKQEVEANKDRSKLFAGAVIETMSDKTDMRASPDQQAAFRVLKTAQFPSVLIELAYVTNKQDAENLKSDEWRAEVSGSIVTAVENYFSNKLAHLPM
;
A
#
# COMPACT_ATOMS: atom_id res chain seq x y z
N MET A 1 1.64 6.13 -83.12
CA MET A 1 2.65 5.38 -82.36
C MET A 1 2.62 5.92 -80.93
N THR A 2 1.85 5.28 -80.07
CA THR A 2 1.66 5.67 -78.69
C THR A 2 2.30 4.58 -77.81
N ALA A 3 3.35 4.95 -77.08
CA ALA A 3 4.08 4.06 -76.16
C ALA A 3 3.42 4.15 -74.79
N THR A 4 2.87 3.03 -74.32
CA THR A 4 2.28 2.88 -73.01
C THR A 4 3.40 2.43 -72.03
N ALA A 5 3.71 3.27 -71.04
CA ALA A 5 4.64 2.93 -69.98
C ALA A 5 3.90 2.15 -68.89
N LEU A 6 4.39 0.94 -68.61
CA LEU A 6 3.93 0.05 -67.53
C LEU A 6 4.68 0.41 -66.22
N ALA A 7 4.00 0.97 -65.21
CA ALA A 7 4.57 1.21 -63.93
C ALA A 7 4.44 -0.05 -63.05
N VAL A 8 5.57 -0.61 -62.66
CA VAL A 8 5.67 -1.74 -61.71
C VAL A 8 5.69 -1.17 -60.33
N LEU A 9 4.61 -1.36 -59.57
CA LEU A 9 4.58 -1.09 -58.11
C LEU A 9 5.21 -2.23 -57.35
N SER A 10 6.38 -1.99 -56.81
CA SER A 10 7.04 -2.89 -55.82
C SER A 10 6.40 -2.71 -54.46
N VAL A 11 5.67 -3.71 -54.00
CA VAL A 11 5.12 -3.77 -52.63
C VAL A 11 6.22 -4.30 -51.73
N THR A 12 6.87 -3.43 -50.97
CA THR A 12 7.78 -3.82 -49.87
C THR A 12 6.96 -4.29 -48.68
N SER A 13 6.92 -5.60 -48.47
CA SER A 13 6.37 -6.20 -47.23
C SER A 13 7.22 -5.78 -46.03
N VAL A 14 6.69 -4.92 -45.18
CA VAL A 14 7.27 -4.65 -43.86
C VAL A 14 6.92 -5.83 -42.95
N TYR A 15 7.87 -6.71 -42.78
CA TYR A 15 7.79 -7.74 -41.73
C TYR A 15 7.80 -7.04 -40.38
N ALA A 16 6.67 -7.05 -39.68
CA ALA A 16 6.61 -6.70 -38.27
C ALA A 16 7.44 -7.73 -37.49
N GLN A 17 8.59 -7.31 -37.00
CA GLN A 17 9.38 -8.14 -36.09
C GLN A 17 8.58 -8.35 -34.80
N THR A 18 8.14 -9.57 -34.58
CA THR A 18 7.64 -10.00 -33.28
C THR A 18 8.75 -9.82 -32.24
N PRO A 19 8.48 -9.16 -31.09
CA PRO A 19 9.47 -9.07 -30.03
C PRO A 19 9.87 -10.48 -29.57
N PRO A 20 11.14 -10.71 -29.23
CA PRO A 20 11.60 -12.02 -28.77
C PRO A 20 10.82 -12.47 -27.54
N PRO A 21 10.50 -13.76 -27.43
CA PRO A 21 9.74 -14.29 -26.29
C PRO A 21 10.48 -14.00 -24.98
N ALA A 22 9.75 -13.46 -24.00
CA ALA A 22 10.28 -13.27 -22.67
C ALA A 22 10.68 -14.63 -22.08
N ALA A 23 11.83 -14.69 -21.41
CA ALA A 23 12.30 -15.91 -20.78
C ALA A 23 11.30 -16.42 -19.73
N ALA A 24 11.12 -17.74 -19.68
CA ALA A 24 10.33 -18.41 -18.62
C ALA A 24 10.79 -17.97 -17.22
N PRO A 25 9.91 -18.03 -16.17
CA PRO A 25 10.29 -17.68 -14.80
C PRO A 25 11.55 -18.45 -14.40
N GLU A 26 12.60 -17.72 -14.07
CA GLU A 26 13.85 -18.34 -13.60
C GLU A 26 13.66 -18.71 -12.12
N HIS A 27 13.82 -19.98 -11.79
CA HIS A 27 13.98 -20.40 -10.41
C HIS A 27 15.21 -19.76 -9.79
N ALA A 28 15.13 -19.32 -8.54
CA ALA A 28 16.32 -19.08 -7.72
C ALA A 28 17.18 -20.36 -7.67
N PRO A 29 18.48 -20.26 -7.33
CA PRO A 29 19.39 -21.40 -7.40
C PRO A 29 18.77 -22.66 -6.80
N GLN A 30 18.82 -23.72 -7.53
CA GLN A 30 18.10 -24.99 -7.63
C GLN A 30 17.55 -25.70 -6.37
N ASN A 31 17.46 -25.14 -5.18
CA ASN A 31 16.99 -25.84 -3.98
C ASN A 31 16.14 -25.01 -2.99
N ASP A 32 15.61 -23.86 -3.37
CA ASP A 32 14.75 -23.11 -2.44
C ASP A 32 13.29 -23.06 -2.95
N PRO A 33 12.42 -24.01 -2.55
CA PRO A 33 11.01 -24.02 -2.93
C PRO A 33 10.22 -22.84 -2.36
N THR A 34 10.85 -22.03 -1.50
CA THR A 34 10.23 -20.88 -0.83
C THR A 34 10.52 -19.55 -1.54
N ARG A 35 11.25 -19.59 -2.69
CA ARG A 35 11.66 -18.41 -3.44
C ARG A 35 11.46 -18.58 -4.94
N THR A 36 10.88 -17.59 -5.59
CA THR A 36 10.71 -17.57 -7.05
C THR A 36 11.03 -16.19 -7.60
N ARG A 37 11.78 -16.14 -8.69
CA ARG A 37 12.05 -14.91 -9.44
C ARG A 37 11.15 -14.87 -10.67
N PHE A 38 10.33 -13.81 -10.76
CA PHE A 38 9.44 -13.54 -11.89
C PHE A 38 9.96 -12.36 -12.70
N VAL A 39 10.01 -12.46 -14.03
CA VAL A 39 10.59 -11.43 -14.89
C VAL A 39 9.59 -10.98 -15.93
N ILE A 40 9.39 -9.66 -16.03
CA ILE A 40 8.52 -8.99 -17.03
C ILE A 40 9.43 -8.22 -17.99
N GLY A 41 9.33 -8.50 -19.28
CA GLY A 41 10.01 -7.68 -20.31
C GLY A 41 9.29 -6.33 -20.46
N LEU A 42 10.05 -5.24 -20.57
CA LEU A 42 9.56 -3.89 -20.74
C LEU A 42 10.06 -3.29 -22.05
N GLU A 43 9.23 -2.51 -22.75
CA GLU A 43 9.66 -1.77 -23.93
C GLU A 43 10.68 -0.67 -23.58
N LYS A 44 10.47 -0.03 -22.42
CA LYS A 44 11.34 1.01 -21.87
C LYS A 44 11.38 0.93 -20.35
N SER A 45 12.42 1.49 -19.74
CA SER A 45 12.47 1.63 -18.28
C SER A 45 11.39 2.58 -17.80
N VAL A 46 10.56 2.14 -16.84
CA VAL A 46 9.43 2.89 -16.28
C VAL A 46 9.41 2.73 -14.78
N GLN A 47 8.75 3.67 -14.12
CA GLN A 47 8.39 3.50 -12.71
C GLN A 47 7.30 2.42 -12.60
N PHE A 48 7.33 1.65 -11.54
CA PHE A 48 6.40 0.56 -11.33
C PHE A 48 6.02 0.44 -9.85
N GLN A 49 4.92 -0.24 -9.60
CA GLN A 49 4.49 -0.63 -8.26
C GLN A 49 4.33 -2.15 -8.23
N VAL A 50 4.82 -2.80 -7.16
CA VAL A 50 4.66 -4.24 -6.96
C VAL A 50 4.20 -4.49 -5.54
N PHE A 51 3.16 -5.29 -5.37
CA PHE A 51 2.61 -5.61 -4.06
C PHE A 51 2.03 -7.03 -4.01
N SER A 52 2.03 -7.61 -2.81
CA SER A 52 1.39 -8.89 -2.54
C SER A 52 0.05 -8.70 -1.87
N LEU A 53 -0.92 -9.52 -2.23
CA LEU A 53 -2.25 -9.61 -1.64
C LEU A 53 -2.45 -11.00 -1.05
N SER A 54 -3.23 -11.07 0.02
CA SER A 54 -3.70 -12.33 0.62
C SER A 54 -5.20 -12.48 0.35
N ASN A 55 -5.69 -13.73 0.18
CA ASN A 55 -7.10 -14.07 -0.03
C ASN A 55 -7.77 -13.41 -1.26
N PRO A 56 -7.47 -13.89 -2.48
CA PRO A 56 -6.49 -14.94 -2.79
C PRO A 56 -5.05 -14.43 -2.86
N ASN A 57 -4.09 -15.34 -2.65
CA ASN A 57 -2.67 -15.01 -2.65
C ASN A 57 -2.22 -14.57 -4.04
N ARG A 58 -1.76 -13.32 -4.16
CA ARG A 58 -1.37 -12.69 -5.43
C ARG A 58 -0.19 -11.74 -5.25
N VAL A 59 0.57 -11.57 -6.32
CA VAL A 59 1.46 -10.42 -6.49
C VAL A 59 0.90 -9.58 -7.64
N VAL A 60 0.71 -8.29 -7.40
CA VAL A 60 0.19 -7.34 -8.39
C VAL A 60 1.31 -6.39 -8.78
N VAL A 61 1.46 -6.15 -10.08
CA VAL A 61 2.40 -5.20 -10.65
C VAL A 61 1.61 -4.14 -11.40
N GLU A 62 1.79 -2.89 -11.03
CA GLU A 62 1.23 -1.75 -11.74
C GLU A 62 2.34 -1.00 -12.48
N LEU A 63 2.09 -0.70 -13.74
CA LEU A 63 3.00 -0.02 -14.65
C LEU A 63 2.22 1.13 -15.33
N PRO A 64 2.86 2.23 -15.74
CA PRO A 64 2.23 3.15 -16.68
C PRO A 64 1.89 2.43 -17.98
N ASP A 65 1.16 3.07 -18.88
CA ASP A 65 0.87 2.50 -20.20
C ASP A 65 2.18 2.25 -20.97
N VAL A 66 2.62 1.00 -20.93
CA VAL A 66 3.86 0.50 -21.55
C VAL A 66 3.62 -0.91 -22.05
N LYS A 67 4.16 -1.22 -23.20
CA LYS A 67 4.13 -2.60 -23.71
C LYS A 67 4.99 -3.50 -22.82
N VAL A 68 4.37 -4.58 -22.35
CA VAL A 68 5.01 -5.59 -21.54
C VAL A 68 5.05 -6.93 -22.28
N SER A 69 6.11 -7.68 -22.05
CA SER A 69 6.22 -9.06 -22.50
C SER A 69 6.25 -9.96 -21.26
N LEU A 70 5.22 -10.81 -21.15
CA LEU A 70 5.09 -11.76 -20.03
C LEU A 70 5.76 -13.10 -20.42
N PRO A 71 6.32 -13.82 -19.44
CA PRO A 71 6.86 -15.16 -19.69
C PRO A 71 5.74 -16.12 -20.14
N THR A 72 6.09 -17.22 -20.78
CA THR A 72 5.14 -18.28 -21.13
C THR A 72 5.22 -19.39 -20.08
N LEU A 73 4.10 -19.76 -19.46
CA LEU A 73 4.03 -20.96 -18.63
C LEU A 73 3.92 -22.20 -19.55
N ALA A 74 4.79 -23.14 -19.35
CA ALA A 74 4.73 -24.43 -20.04
C ALA A 74 3.75 -25.36 -19.33
N GLY A 75 2.45 -25.24 -19.65
CA GLY A 75 1.38 -26.09 -19.09
C GLY A 75 0.68 -25.50 -17.84
N ASP A 76 -0.23 -26.29 -17.25
CA ASP A 76 -1.08 -25.89 -16.14
C ASP A 76 -0.44 -26.08 -14.74
N LYS A 77 0.82 -26.47 -14.68
CA LYS A 77 1.51 -26.70 -13.40
C LYS A 77 2.18 -25.42 -12.88
N PRO A 78 2.10 -25.15 -11.57
CA PRO A 78 2.83 -24.05 -10.95
C PRO A 78 4.33 -24.14 -11.21
N VAL A 79 4.97 -23.00 -11.41
CA VAL A 79 6.42 -22.87 -11.52
C VAL A 79 6.94 -22.13 -10.28
N GLY A 80 7.55 -22.86 -9.36
CA GLY A 80 7.89 -22.37 -8.04
C GLY A 80 6.64 -21.91 -7.28
N LEU A 81 6.63 -20.68 -6.82
CA LEU A 81 5.49 -20.08 -6.12
C LEU A 81 4.41 -19.52 -7.07
N VAL A 82 4.67 -19.42 -8.38
CA VAL A 82 3.75 -18.86 -9.36
C VAL A 82 2.78 -19.93 -9.87
N LYS A 83 1.49 -19.72 -9.62
CA LYS A 83 0.40 -20.60 -10.09
C LYS A 83 -0.07 -20.20 -11.49
N SER A 84 -0.32 -18.92 -11.70
CA SER A 84 -0.74 -18.35 -12.98
C SER A 84 -0.43 -16.85 -13.00
N PHE A 85 -0.50 -16.24 -14.15
CA PHE A 85 -0.41 -14.78 -14.26
C PHE A 85 -1.19 -14.27 -15.48
N ARG A 86 -1.60 -13.02 -15.41
CA ARG A 86 -2.30 -12.32 -16.49
C ARG A 86 -1.91 -10.85 -16.49
N GLY A 87 -1.84 -10.25 -17.66
CA GLY A 87 -1.65 -8.82 -17.86
C GLY A 87 -2.81 -8.21 -18.62
N GLY A 88 -3.13 -6.97 -18.31
CA GLY A 88 -4.17 -6.21 -18.98
C GLY A 88 -4.14 -4.73 -18.62
N THR A 89 -4.83 -3.91 -19.40
CA THR A 89 -5.01 -2.49 -19.14
C THR A 89 -5.92 -2.32 -17.92
N ALA A 90 -5.43 -1.62 -16.90
CA ALA A 90 -6.19 -1.33 -15.68
C ALA A 90 -6.96 -0.01 -15.79
N SER A 91 -6.43 0.96 -16.55
CA SER A 91 -7.05 2.24 -16.94
C SER A 91 -6.40 2.73 -18.23
N ALA A 92 -6.85 3.87 -18.77
CA ALA A 92 -6.34 4.43 -20.03
C ALA A 92 -4.80 4.66 -20.02
N ASP A 93 -4.22 4.85 -18.84
CA ASP A 93 -2.81 5.21 -18.61
C ASP A 93 -2.05 4.18 -17.79
N LYS A 94 -2.67 3.02 -17.42
CA LYS A 94 -2.07 2.02 -16.53
C LYS A 94 -2.25 0.59 -17.04
N MET A 95 -1.14 -0.14 -17.02
CA MET A 95 -1.08 -1.58 -17.23
C MET A 95 -0.96 -2.29 -15.86
N ARG A 96 -1.65 -3.41 -15.70
CA ARG A 96 -1.56 -4.25 -14.50
C ARG A 96 -1.22 -5.68 -14.87
N VAL A 97 -0.26 -6.27 -14.15
CA VAL A 97 0.04 -7.69 -14.20
C VAL A 97 -0.31 -8.30 -12.84
N VAL A 98 -1.14 -9.32 -12.86
CA VAL A 98 -1.55 -10.07 -11.66
C VAL A 98 -0.90 -11.44 -11.73
N ILE A 99 -0.18 -11.84 -10.69
CA ILE A 99 0.50 -13.11 -10.55
C ILE A 99 -0.17 -13.86 -9.39
N ASP A 100 -0.94 -14.89 -9.68
CA ASP A 100 -1.54 -15.76 -8.66
C ASP A 100 -0.45 -16.70 -8.11
N VAL A 101 -0.34 -16.82 -6.80
CA VAL A 101 0.70 -17.61 -6.12
C VAL A 101 0.09 -18.73 -5.27
N THR A 102 0.90 -19.76 -5.02
CA THR A 102 0.44 -21.00 -4.35
C THR A 102 0.17 -20.85 -2.86
N GLU A 103 0.84 -19.88 -2.23
CA GLU A 103 0.78 -19.65 -0.78
C GLU A 103 1.02 -18.17 -0.46
N PRO A 104 0.82 -17.70 0.79
CA PRO A 104 1.11 -16.33 1.19
C PRO A 104 2.58 -15.99 0.96
N VAL A 105 2.81 -14.90 0.23
CA VAL A 105 4.15 -14.46 -0.20
C VAL A 105 4.36 -12.99 0.12
N ILE A 106 5.62 -12.60 0.15
CA ILE A 106 6.05 -11.21 0.08
C ILE A 106 6.97 -11.00 -1.12
N VAL A 107 7.03 -9.78 -1.59
CA VAL A 107 8.02 -9.34 -2.58
C VAL A 107 9.30 -8.98 -1.83
N ALA A 108 10.33 -9.82 -1.95
CA ALA A 108 11.60 -9.60 -1.28
C ALA A 108 12.45 -8.54 -1.99
N LYS A 109 12.35 -8.47 -3.33
CA LYS A 109 13.07 -7.53 -4.17
C LYS A 109 12.29 -7.29 -5.46
N SER A 110 12.33 -6.06 -5.96
CA SER A 110 11.87 -5.72 -7.31
C SER A 110 12.78 -4.64 -7.89
N GLU A 111 13.25 -4.85 -9.11
CA GLU A 111 14.17 -3.91 -9.77
C GLU A 111 14.08 -3.99 -11.29
N VAL A 112 14.35 -2.88 -11.97
CA VAL A 112 14.50 -2.87 -13.43
C VAL A 112 15.96 -3.16 -13.77
N GLU A 113 16.17 -4.25 -14.49
CA GLU A 113 17.48 -4.70 -14.95
C GLU A 113 17.63 -4.49 -16.46
N LYS A 114 18.86 -4.44 -16.94
CA LYS A 114 19.14 -4.57 -18.37
C LYS A 114 18.89 -6.01 -18.83
N GLY A 115 18.24 -6.16 -19.98
CA GLY A 115 18.02 -7.48 -20.57
C GLY A 115 19.34 -8.19 -20.90
N ARG A 116 19.27 -9.50 -21.15
CA ARG A 116 20.44 -10.30 -21.58
C ARG A 116 21.05 -9.81 -22.90
N ASP A 117 20.25 -9.16 -23.73
CA ASP A 117 20.66 -8.47 -24.96
C ASP A 117 21.38 -7.13 -24.70
N GLY A 118 21.44 -6.69 -23.43
CA GLY A 118 22.01 -5.42 -23.01
C GLY A 118 21.22 -4.17 -23.44
N LYS A 119 20.09 -4.35 -24.14
CA LYS A 119 19.32 -3.26 -24.75
C LYS A 119 17.93 -3.09 -24.15
N SER A 120 17.19 -4.18 -23.92
CA SER A 120 15.81 -4.12 -23.46
C SER A 120 15.73 -4.19 -21.94
N PRO A 121 15.04 -3.26 -21.26
CA PRO A 121 14.87 -3.33 -19.81
C PRO A 121 13.91 -4.46 -19.42
N ARG A 122 14.12 -5.03 -18.21
CA ARG A 122 13.26 -6.06 -17.63
C ARG A 122 13.01 -5.77 -16.17
N LEU A 123 11.78 -5.95 -15.73
CA LEU A 123 11.42 -5.89 -14.32
C LEU A 123 11.57 -7.29 -13.72
N ALA A 124 12.51 -7.45 -12.81
CA ALA A 124 12.73 -8.67 -12.04
C ALA A 124 12.08 -8.53 -10.66
N ILE A 125 11.28 -9.53 -10.27
CA ILE A 125 10.53 -9.57 -9.02
C ILE A 125 10.90 -10.85 -8.29
N GLU A 126 11.41 -10.73 -7.08
CA GLU A 126 11.75 -11.85 -6.21
C GLU A 126 10.64 -12.08 -5.19
N ILE A 127 9.98 -13.22 -5.29
CA ILE A 127 8.83 -13.62 -4.48
C ILE A 127 9.30 -14.67 -3.48
N VAL A 128 9.01 -14.49 -2.19
CA VAL A 128 9.36 -15.45 -1.12
C VAL A 128 8.16 -15.73 -0.24
N THR A 129 8.08 -16.95 0.32
CA THR A 129 6.98 -17.32 1.22
C THR A 129 7.10 -16.59 2.55
N VAL A 130 5.95 -16.24 3.16
CA VAL A 130 5.92 -15.67 4.52
C VAL A 130 6.52 -16.64 5.52
N ALA A 131 6.27 -17.94 5.37
CA ALA A 131 6.80 -19.00 6.25
C ALA A 131 8.34 -19.10 6.24
N SER A 132 9.01 -18.72 5.15
CA SER A 132 10.47 -18.74 5.08
C SER A 132 11.13 -17.64 5.93
N LEU A 133 10.43 -16.56 6.21
CA LEU A 133 10.91 -15.47 7.07
C LEU A 133 10.90 -15.87 8.55
N ASP A 134 9.92 -16.66 8.97
CA ASP A 134 9.81 -17.13 10.36
C ASP A 134 10.89 -18.17 10.69
N LYS A 135 11.26 -19.02 9.73
CA LYS A 135 12.37 -19.96 9.87
C LYS A 135 13.74 -19.26 9.98
N ALA A 136 13.93 -18.17 9.25
CA ALA A 136 15.16 -17.37 9.35
C ALA A 136 15.31 -16.63 10.70
N LYS A 137 14.19 -16.37 11.42
CA LYS A 137 14.20 -15.75 12.75
C LYS A 137 14.43 -16.74 13.89
N ASN A 138 14.10 -18.03 13.71
CA ASN A 138 14.18 -19.07 14.75
C ASN A 138 15.38 -20.00 14.62
N GLY A 139 16.30 -19.75 13.71
CA GLY A 139 17.54 -20.52 13.54
C GLY A 139 18.51 -20.32 14.70
N LYS A 140 18.27 -21.01 15.82
CA LYS A 140 19.31 -21.29 16.83
C LYS A 140 20.43 -22.06 16.18
N LYS A 141 21.66 -21.56 16.36
CA LYS A 141 22.92 -22.22 16.02
C LYS A 141 22.86 -23.71 16.33
N GLN A 142 22.85 -24.57 15.33
CA GLN A 142 23.32 -25.93 15.47
C GLN A 142 24.70 -26.01 14.83
N THR A 143 25.70 -26.18 15.67
CA THR A 143 27.06 -26.52 15.29
C THR A 143 27.08 -27.96 14.79
N PRO A 144 27.54 -28.26 13.57
CA PRO A 144 27.79 -29.66 13.21
C PRO A 144 29.11 -30.13 13.86
N PRO A 145 29.15 -31.36 14.39
CA PRO A 145 30.40 -31.95 14.79
C PRO A 145 31.05 -32.56 13.55
N PHE A 146 32.26 -32.10 13.20
CA PHE A 146 33.36 -32.95 12.78
C PHE A 146 34.56 -32.11 12.34
N ALA A 147 35.64 -32.30 13.07
CA ALA A 147 36.96 -31.90 12.71
C ALA A 147 37.58 -32.87 11.71
N LEU A 148 38.31 -32.38 10.71
CA LEU A 148 39.72 -32.75 10.42
C LEU A 148 40.12 -32.12 9.07
N GLY A 149 41.27 -31.44 9.08
CA GLY A 149 41.96 -31.02 7.86
C GLY A 149 42.36 -29.54 7.86
N ALA A 150 43.47 -29.25 8.50
CA ALA A 150 44.11 -27.95 8.44
C ALA A 150 44.63 -27.64 7.03
N VAL A 151 44.04 -26.64 6.38
CA VAL A 151 44.68 -25.82 5.38
C VAL A 151 44.28 -24.38 5.68
N GLY A 152 45.29 -23.51 5.83
CA GLY A 152 45.12 -22.14 6.29
C GLY A 152 44.17 -21.33 5.39
N MET A 153 42.99 -21.08 5.93
CA MET A 153 42.08 -20.06 5.42
C MET A 153 41.94 -18.98 6.49
N GLN A 154 42.27 -17.75 6.10
CA GLN A 154 41.96 -16.57 6.88
C GLN A 154 40.48 -16.59 7.31
N PRO A 155 40.17 -16.21 8.56
CA PRO A 155 38.77 -16.08 9.00
C PRO A 155 38.05 -15.09 8.09
N PRO A 156 36.79 -15.38 7.68
CA PRO A 156 36.01 -14.45 6.86
C PRO A 156 35.94 -13.12 7.62
N SER A 157 36.24 -12.04 6.90
CA SER A 157 36.12 -10.68 7.42
C SER A 157 34.73 -10.49 8.05
N PRO A 158 34.62 -9.84 9.21
CA PRO A 158 33.32 -9.57 9.82
C PRO A 158 32.45 -8.84 8.78
N MET A 159 31.21 -9.31 8.62
CA MET A 159 30.25 -8.65 7.75
C MET A 159 30.20 -7.16 8.11
N PRO A 160 30.24 -6.24 7.13
CA PRO A 160 30.17 -4.82 7.41
C PRO A 160 28.94 -4.52 8.26
N ALA A 161 29.13 -3.81 9.36
CA ALA A 161 28.03 -3.35 10.18
C ALA A 161 27.06 -2.59 9.29
N LEU A 162 25.74 -2.89 9.40
CA LEU A 162 24.71 -2.19 8.66
C LEU A 162 24.92 -0.68 8.83
N SER A 163 24.90 0.05 7.71
CA SER A 163 25.03 1.52 7.76
C SER A 163 23.98 2.11 8.72
N PRO A 164 24.27 3.21 9.38
CA PRO A 164 23.32 3.86 10.30
C PRO A 164 21.95 4.07 9.67
N LYS A 165 21.87 4.35 8.34
CA LYS A 165 20.65 4.48 7.55
C LYS A 165 19.87 3.15 7.52
N LYS A 166 20.48 2.03 7.21
CA LYS A 166 19.82 0.70 7.21
C LYS A 166 19.41 0.25 8.62
N LYS A 167 20.14 0.66 9.66
CA LYS A 167 19.78 0.39 11.05
C LYS A 167 18.58 1.23 11.48
N ALA A 168 18.49 2.50 11.04
CA ALA A 168 17.35 3.39 11.25
C ALA A 168 16.11 2.92 10.47
N GLU A 169 16.25 2.46 9.24
CA GLU A 169 15.16 1.90 8.43
C GLU A 169 14.56 0.62 9.06
N ARG A 170 15.38 -0.24 9.66
CA ARG A 170 14.93 -1.41 10.46
C ARG A 170 14.27 -1.04 11.78
N ALA A 171 14.58 0.13 12.34
CA ALA A 171 14.00 0.64 13.58
C ALA A 171 12.74 1.48 13.36
N TYR A 172 12.44 1.91 12.11
CA TYR A 172 11.28 2.72 11.78
C TYR A 172 10.01 1.89 11.87
N LYS A 173 9.11 2.27 12.78
CA LYS A 173 7.77 1.72 12.90
C LYS A 173 6.77 2.79 12.44
N PRO A 174 6.04 2.56 11.33
CA PRO A 174 5.00 3.49 10.90
C PRO A 174 4.00 3.74 12.03
N THR A 175 3.61 5.00 12.21
CA THR A 175 2.59 5.36 13.19
C THR A 175 1.20 5.26 12.56
N ILE A 176 0.33 4.45 13.16
CA ILE A 176 -1.07 4.30 12.77
C ILE A 176 -1.92 5.00 13.81
N ILE A 177 -2.79 5.90 13.36
CA ILE A 177 -3.81 6.49 14.21
C ILE A 177 -5.09 5.68 14.07
N ILE A 178 -5.69 5.32 15.19
CA ILE A 178 -7.04 4.78 15.26
C ILE A 178 -7.90 5.85 15.95
N ASP A 179 -8.96 6.27 15.28
CA ASP A 179 -9.86 7.32 15.75
C ASP A 179 -11.25 6.73 16.02
N PRO A 180 -11.55 6.28 17.25
CA PRO A 180 -12.91 5.87 17.61
C PRO A 180 -13.83 7.08 17.57
N GLY A 181 -14.84 7.08 16.69
CA GLY A 181 -15.80 8.18 16.57
C GLY A 181 -16.53 8.49 17.86
N HIS A 182 -17.06 9.71 17.97
CA HIS A 182 -17.88 10.17 19.13
C HIS A 182 -17.13 10.10 20.47
N GLY A 183 -17.85 9.99 21.58
CA GLY A 183 -17.30 9.88 22.94
C GLY A 183 -17.80 10.94 23.89
N GLY A 184 -17.80 10.68 25.20
CA GLY A 184 -18.30 11.57 26.25
C GLY A 184 -19.78 11.90 26.06
N HIS A 185 -20.09 13.19 25.93
CA HIS A 185 -21.46 13.67 25.71
C HIS A 185 -22.04 13.39 24.32
N ASP A 186 -21.18 13.09 23.35
CA ASP A 186 -21.57 12.67 22.01
C ASP A 186 -21.69 11.14 21.96
N SER A 187 -22.91 10.63 21.99
CA SER A 187 -23.17 9.19 21.96
C SER A 187 -23.03 8.58 20.57
N GLY A 188 -23.05 9.39 19.50
CA GLY A 188 -23.30 8.89 18.15
C GLY A 188 -24.68 8.27 18.01
N ALA A 189 -24.85 7.43 17.02
CA ALA A 189 -26.08 6.71 16.74
C ALA A 189 -26.38 5.68 17.85
N THR A 190 -27.67 5.58 18.24
CA THR A 190 -28.12 4.65 19.30
C THR A 190 -29.37 3.92 18.84
N LYS A 191 -29.30 2.58 18.68
CA LYS A 191 -30.46 1.72 18.37
C LYS A 191 -30.14 0.25 18.67
N HIS A 192 -31.19 -0.55 18.87
CA HIS A 192 -31.12 -1.99 19.16
C HIS A 192 -30.14 -2.37 20.29
N GLY A 193 -30.02 -1.49 21.30
CA GLY A 193 -29.11 -1.71 22.42
C GLY A 193 -27.62 -1.54 22.08
N ALA A 194 -27.30 -1.03 20.92
CA ALA A 194 -25.95 -0.59 20.55
C ALA A 194 -25.87 0.95 20.64
N VAL A 195 -24.82 1.45 21.27
CA VAL A 195 -24.45 2.88 21.33
C VAL A 195 -23.16 3.02 20.54
N GLU A 196 -23.15 3.85 19.51
CA GLU A 196 -22.03 3.95 18.58
C GLU A 196 -20.70 4.20 19.29
N LYS A 197 -20.63 5.22 20.17
CA LYS A 197 -19.39 5.55 20.90
C LYS A 197 -18.76 4.36 21.62
N ASP A 198 -19.60 3.45 22.16
CA ASP A 198 -19.15 2.31 22.96
C ASP A 198 -18.66 1.17 22.05
N VAL A 199 -19.42 0.83 21.00
CA VAL A 199 -19.07 -0.27 20.10
C VAL A 199 -17.84 0.06 19.27
N VAL A 200 -17.68 1.32 18.79
CA VAL A 200 -16.49 1.73 18.06
C VAL A 200 -15.25 1.83 18.95
N LEU A 201 -15.40 2.21 20.22
CA LEU A 201 -14.29 2.19 21.17
C LEU A 201 -13.82 0.76 21.46
N ALA A 202 -14.77 -0.16 21.71
CA ALA A 202 -14.46 -1.57 21.94
C ALA A 202 -13.76 -2.19 20.73
N PHE A 203 -14.27 -1.95 19.52
CA PHE A 203 -13.63 -2.40 18.27
C PHE A 203 -12.23 -1.82 18.09
N SER A 204 -12.08 -0.53 18.29
CA SER A 204 -10.80 0.17 18.13
C SER A 204 -9.73 -0.31 19.09
N LYS A 205 -10.09 -0.67 20.31
CA LYS A 205 -9.18 -1.31 21.28
C LYS A 205 -8.71 -2.67 20.80
N THR A 206 -9.62 -3.50 20.29
CA THR A 206 -9.28 -4.81 19.71
C THR A 206 -8.33 -4.66 18.50
N LEU A 207 -8.63 -3.70 17.62
CA LEU A 207 -7.78 -3.41 16.44
C LEU A 207 -6.38 -2.92 16.88
N ARG A 208 -6.32 -1.99 17.84
CA ARG A 208 -5.05 -1.52 18.43
C ARG A 208 -4.21 -2.68 18.95
N ASP A 209 -4.81 -3.53 19.77
CA ASP A 209 -4.08 -4.62 20.44
C ASP A 209 -3.52 -5.62 19.43
N LYS A 210 -4.27 -5.93 18.39
CA LYS A 210 -3.81 -6.77 17.29
C LYS A 210 -2.68 -6.11 16.49
N LEU A 211 -2.78 -4.84 16.15
CA LEU A 211 -1.71 -4.10 15.44
C LEU A 211 -0.44 -4.01 16.30
N VAL A 212 -0.57 -3.74 17.60
CA VAL A 212 0.56 -3.71 18.53
C VAL A 212 1.22 -5.08 18.64
N ALA A 213 0.43 -6.14 18.70
CA ALA A 213 0.92 -7.53 18.77
C ALA A 213 1.79 -7.92 17.56
N THR A 214 1.60 -7.31 16.39
CA THR A 214 2.47 -7.53 15.22
C THR A 214 3.92 -7.06 15.46
N GLY A 215 4.13 -6.16 16.41
CA GLY A 215 5.44 -5.53 16.69
C GLY A 215 5.95 -4.59 15.59
N ARG A 216 5.21 -4.39 14.50
CA ARG A 216 5.64 -3.64 13.30
C ARG A 216 5.24 -2.17 13.33
N TYR A 217 4.22 -1.80 14.08
CA TYR A 217 3.61 -0.47 14.07
C TYR A 217 3.70 0.20 15.44
N LYS A 218 3.74 1.53 15.42
CA LYS A 218 3.37 2.37 16.56
C LYS A 218 1.90 2.72 16.40
N VAL A 219 1.08 2.41 17.40
CA VAL A 219 -0.35 2.70 17.36
C VAL A 219 -0.69 3.79 18.38
N VAL A 220 -1.41 4.81 17.94
CA VAL A 220 -1.92 5.90 18.78
C VAL A 220 -3.42 5.96 18.58
N MET A 221 -4.19 6.02 19.66
CA MET A 221 -5.64 6.24 19.62
C MET A 221 -5.94 7.70 19.90
N THR A 222 -6.95 8.28 19.24
CA THR A 222 -7.40 9.64 19.54
C THR A 222 -8.11 9.72 20.90
N ARG A 223 -8.78 8.65 21.30
CA ARG A 223 -9.30 8.38 22.65
C ARG A 223 -9.21 6.89 22.97
N ASP A 224 -8.96 6.55 24.21
CA ASP A 224 -8.93 5.18 24.73
C ASP A 224 -9.96 4.92 25.83
N ASN A 225 -10.77 5.91 26.14
CA ASN A 225 -11.86 5.88 27.09
C ASN A 225 -13.08 6.64 26.56
N ASP A 226 -14.14 6.78 27.35
CA ASP A 226 -15.36 7.52 27.00
C ASP A 226 -15.17 9.03 27.20
N THR A 227 -14.31 9.64 26.37
CA THR A 227 -14.03 11.07 26.37
C THR A 227 -14.39 11.65 25.01
N PHE A 228 -14.98 12.85 24.98
CA PHE A 228 -15.20 13.61 23.75
C PHE A 228 -13.88 14.20 23.27
N VAL A 229 -13.59 14.05 21.98
CA VAL A 229 -12.46 14.69 21.29
C VAL A 229 -13.00 15.45 20.09
N ASP A 230 -12.71 16.74 20.00
CA ASP A 230 -13.13 17.56 18.86
C ASP A 230 -12.54 17.05 17.52
N LEU A 231 -13.27 17.25 16.42
CA LEU A 231 -12.88 16.76 15.10
C LEU A 231 -11.54 17.32 14.61
N ASP A 232 -11.22 18.58 14.94
CA ASP A 232 -9.94 19.18 14.57
C ASP A 232 -8.81 18.65 15.45
N GLU A 233 -9.08 18.39 16.73
CA GLU A 233 -8.09 17.79 17.63
C GLU A 233 -7.77 16.35 17.23
N ARG A 234 -8.73 15.56 16.73
CA ARG A 234 -8.48 14.21 16.20
C ARG A 234 -7.44 14.25 15.06
N ARG A 235 -7.57 15.21 14.13
CA ARG A 235 -6.58 15.42 13.06
C ARG A 235 -5.23 15.87 13.62
N ALA A 236 -5.26 16.86 14.54
CA ALA A 236 -4.04 17.40 15.15
C ALA A 236 -3.24 16.33 15.91
N ILE A 237 -3.90 15.34 16.53
CA ILE A 237 -3.24 14.16 17.11
C ILE A 237 -2.46 13.39 16.04
N GLY A 238 -3.08 13.14 14.87
CA GLY A 238 -2.42 12.49 13.74
C GLY A 238 -1.21 13.28 13.23
N GLU A 239 -1.36 14.59 13.09
CA GLU A 239 -0.30 15.49 12.64
C GLU A 239 0.88 15.52 13.61
N ARG A 240 0.63 15.69 14.90
CA ARG A 240 1.68 15.67 15.94
C ARG A 240 2.38 14.32 16.06
N ALA A 241 1.67 13.23 15.79
CA ALA A 241 2.23 11.88 15.82
C ALA A 241 2.98 11.49 14.55
N ASN A 242 3.03 12.36 13.53
CA ASN A 242 3.53 12.04 12.18
C ASN A 242 2.91 10.75 11.64
N ALA A 243 1.58 10.73 11.55
CA ALA A 243 0.82 9.57 11.14
C ALA A 243 1.25 9.09 9.74
N ALA A 244 1.46 7.80 9.62
CA ALA A 244 1.64 7.13 8.32
C ALA A 244 0.32 6.63 7.74
N LEU A 245 -0.72 6.51 8.59
CA LEU A 245 -2.08 6.12 8.23
C LEU A 245 -3.03 6.55 9.36
N PHE A 246 -4.22 7.05 8.99
CA PHE A 246 -5.30 7.42 9.90
C PHE A 246 -6.55 6.60 9.58
N ILE A 247 -7.12 5.93 10.58
CA ILE A 247 -8.29 5.07 10.46
C ILE A 247 -9.35 5.57 11.44
N ALA A 248 -10.35 6.29 10.94
CA ALA A 248 -11.55 6.61 11.72
C ALA A 248 -12.51 5.42 11.71
N VAL A 249 -13.09 5.12 12.87
CA VAL A 249 -13.98 3.96 13.08
C VAL A 249 -15.33 4.45 13.53
N HIS A 250 -16.37 4.12 12.78
CA HIS A 250 -17.75 4.54 12.98
C HIS A 250 -18.74 3.36 12.84
N ALA A 251 -19.97 3.56 13.26
CA ALA A 251 -21.08 2.63 13.13
C ALA A 251 -22.41 3.41 13.11
N ASP A 252 -22.58 4.22 12.10
CA ASP A 252 -23.56 5.32 12.00
C ASP A 252 -25.00 4.84 11.81
N TYR A 253 -25.87 5.82 11.67
CA TYR A 253 -27.28 5.66 11.38
C TYR A 253 -27.51 5.63 9.86
N ALA A 254 -28.22 4.62 9.35
CA ALA A 254 -28.68 4.59 7.97
C ALA A 254 -30.17 4.22 7.89
N GLN A 255 -30.75 4.27 6.69
CA GLN A 255 -32.10 3.74 6.50
C GLN A 255 -32.14 2.27 6.96
N SER A 256 -33.28 1.85 7.54
CA SER A 256 -33.40 0.53 8.22
C SER A 256 -33.06 -0.69 7.37
N LYS A 257 -33.05 -0.57 6.04
CA LYS A 257 -32.64 -1.64 5.10
C LYS A 257 -31.14 -1.63 4.77
N ALA A 258 -30.41 -0.57 5.13
CA ALA A 258 -28.98 -0.53 4.90
C ALA A 258 -28.27 -1.42 5.92
N ARG A 259 -27.32 -2.24 5.47
CA ARG A 259 -26.51 -3.13 6.30
C ARG A 259 -25.12 -3.29 5.69
N GLY A 260 -24.18 -3.71 6.51
CA GLY A 260 -22.84 -4.05 6.10
C GLY A 260 -21.91 -2.84 6.05
N ALA A 261 -20.61 -3.11 5.98
CA ALA A 261 -19.56 -2.12 6.07
C ALA A 261 -19.45 -1.21 4.84
N THR A 262 -18.96 0.01 5.06
CA THR A 262 -18.66 1.01 4.02
C THR A 262 -17.34 1.70 4.35
N ILE A 263 -16.51 1.90 3.36
CA ILE A 263 -15.23 2.58 3.53
C ILE A 263 -15.26 3.89 2.77
N PHE A 264 -14.95 4.97 3.48
CA PHE A 264 -14.93 6.31 2.91
C PHE A 264 -13.51 6.83 2.79
N SER A 265 -13.17 7.34 1.62
CA SER A 265 -12.00 8.19 1.39
C SER A 265 -12.42 9.65 1.13
N LEU A 266 -11.46 10.58 1.16
CA LEU A 266 -11.74 11.98 0.93
C LEU A 266 -12.22 12.21 -0.51
N ARG A 267 -13.33 12.96 -0.67
CA ARG A 267 -13.89 13.32 -1.97
C ARG A 267 -12.96 14.23 -2.77
N ASP A 268 -12.83 13.97 -4.07
CA ASP A 268 -11.87 14.62 -4.97
C ASP A 268 -11.95 16.16 -4.94
N GLY A 269 -13.13 16.78 -5.03
CA GLY A 269 -13.26 18.23 -4.98
C GLY A 269 -12.78 18.85 -3.67
N VAL A 270 -12.94 18.16 -2.53
CA VAL A 270 -12.43 18.63 -1.23
C VAL A 270 -10.91 18.50 -1.14
N ALA A 271 -10.31 17.51 -1.81
CA ALA A 271 -8.86 17.41 -1.93
C ALA A 271 -8.27 18.61 -2.67
N ASP A 272 -8.96 19.15 -3.67
CA ASP A 272 -8.52 20.34 -4.39
C ASP A 272 -8.60 21.61 -3.54
N ASP A 273 -9.62 21.72 -2.68
CA ASP A 273 -9.70 22.80 -1.69
C ASP A 273 -8.55 22.72 -0.66
N LEU A 274 -8.20 21.49 -0.23
CA LEU A 274 -7.06 21.26 0.67
C LEU A 274 -5.72 21.62 0.03
N LYS A 275 -5.53 21.32 -1.25
CA LYS A 275 -4.33 21.75 -1.99
C LYS A 275 -4.18 23.27 -1.95
N SER A 276 -5.29 23.98 -2.13
CA SER A 276 -5.32 25.44 -2.11
C SER A 276 -5.04 26.02 -0.71
N SER A 277 -5.62 25.39 0.35
CA SER A 277 -5.43 25.82 1.75
C SER A 277 -4.02 25.52 2.25
N ALA A 278 -3.51 24.31 2.00
CA ALA A 278 -2.14 23.90 2.38
C ALA A 278 -1.07 24.78 1.72
N LYS A 279 -1.33 25.27 0.50
CA LYS A 279 -0.50 26.25 -0.20
C LYS A 279 -0.37 27.57 0.62
N GLY A 280 -1.47 28.07 1.16
CA GLY A 280 -1.49 29.30 1.98
C GLY A 280 -0.73 29.12 3.29
N ASP A 281 -0.93 28.03 3.98
CA ASP A 281 -0.28 27.74 5.27
C ASP A 281 1.23 27.53 5.13
N LEU A 282 1.67 26.84 4.08
CA LEU A 282 3.09 26.64 3.79
C LEU A 282 3.77 27.96 3.43
N ALA A 283 3.14 28.79 2.59
CA ALA A 283 3.65 30.13 2.26
C ALA A 283 3.83 30.98 3.51
N LYS A 284 2.86 30.94 4.44
CA LYS A 284 2.94 31.64 5.72
C LYS A 284 4.07 31.12 6.61
N ARG A 285 4.26 29.79 6.71
CA ARG A 285 5.35 29.16 7.49
C ARG A 285 6.72 29.51 6.94
N VAL A 286 6.89 29.53 5.61
CA VAL A 286 8.14 29.94 4.94
C VAL A 286 8.46 31.41 5.23
N MET A 287 7.48 32.31 5.09
CA MET A 287 7.66 33.74 5.33
C MET A 287 7.91 34.08 6.80
N THR A 288 7.48 33.24 7.75
CA THR A 288 7.73 33.47 9.18
C THR A 288 8.95 32.73 9.72
N ASN A 289 9.67 31.98 8.89
CA ASN A 289 10.85 31.22 9.34
C ASN A 289 12.06 32.17 9.53
N PRO A 290 12.59 32.31 10.76
CA PRO A 290 13.69 33.23 11.03
C PRO A 290 14.96 32.93 10.23
N LEU A 291 15.23 31.65 9.92
CA LEU A 291 16.42 31.24 9.15
C LEU A 291 16.33 31.69 7.69
N ILE A 292 15.15 31.68 7.12
CA ILE A 292 14.90 32.13 5.74
C ILE A 292 15.00 33.67 5.67
N ASN A 293 14.47 34.36 6.67
CA ASN A 293 14.56 35.83 6.76
C ASN A 293 16.01 36.34 6.97
N GLN A 294 16.88 35.54 7.61
CA GLN A 294 18.31 35.90 7.79
C GLN A 294 19.14 35.64 6.53
N ALA A 295 18.69 34.79 5.60
CA ALA A 295 19.46 34.37 4.43
C ALA A 295 19.61 35.45 3.34
N LYS A 296 19.20 36.73 3.54
CA LYS A 296 19.26 37.84 2.56
C LYS A 296 18.94 37.38 1.12
N THR A 297 17.96 36.49 0.96
CA THR A 297 17.51 36.02 -0.35
C THR A 297 16.79 37.16 -1.07
N ASN A 298 17.05 37.32 -2.35
CA ASN A 298 16.33 38.32 -3.15
C ASN A 298 14.85 37.88 -3.35
N GLU A 299 14.00 38.80 -3.74
CA GLU A 299 12.56 38.60 -3.90
C GLU A 299 12.24 37.46 -4.90
N GLY A 300 13.07 37.30 -5.94
CA GLY A 300 12.96 36.25 -6.98
C GLY A 300 13.24 34.84 -6.42
N ASP A 301 14.28 34.70 -5.58
CA ASP A 301 14.61 33.41 -4.95
C ASP A 301 13.51 32.96 -3.97
N MET A 302 12.96 33.91 -3.22
CA MET A 302 11.81 33.64 -2.32
C MET A 302 10.58 33.19 -3.09
N GLN A 303 10.29 33.77 -4.23
CA GLN A 303 9.17 33.38 -5.08
C GLN A 303 9.39 32.00 -5.71
N ALA A 304 10.62 31.68 -6.12
CA ALA A 304 10.98 30.36 -6.63
C ALA A 304 10.85 29.27 -5.55
N VAL A 305 11.36 29.51 -4.34
CA VAL A 305 11.22 28.60 -3.20
C VAL A 305 9.74 28.37 -2.87
N LYS A 306 8.93 29.43 -2.84
CA LYS A 306 7.49 29.33 -2.63
C LYS A 306 6.82 28.46 -3.68
N GLY A 307 7.12 28.66 -4.97
CA GLY A 307 6.59 27.87 -6.06
C GLY A 307 6.91 26.37 -5.94
N ILE A 308 8.17 26.03 -5.62
CA ILE A 308 8.61 24.66 -5.40
C ILE A 308 7.85 24.00 -4.23
N LEU A 309 7.73 24.72 -3.11
CA LEU A 309 7.02 24.20 -1.94
C LEU A 309 5.51 24.01 -2.21
N GLU A 310 4.90 24.91 -2.98
CA GLU A 310 3.51 24.78 -3.40
C GLU A 310 3.29 23.52 -4.27
N ASP A 311 4.18 23.26 -5.21
CA ASP A 311 4.08 22.08 -6.07
C ASP A 311 4.34 20.79 -5.30
N LEU A 312 5.30 20.76 -4.37
CA LEU A 312 5.53 19.62 -3.48
C LEU A 312 4.29 19.33 -2.61
N THR A 313 3.66 20.37 -2.06
CA THR A 313 2.45 20.21 -1.24
C THR A 313 1.29 19.64 -2.05
N LYS A 314 1.09 20.11 -3.30
CA LYS A 314 0.06 19.55 -4.18
C LYS A 314 0.31 18.07 -4.48
N GLN A 315 1.56 17.71 -4.78
CA GLN A 315 1.95 16.34 -5.04
C GLN A 315 1.70 15.45 -3.80
N GLU A 316 1.97 15.95 -2.60
CA GLU A 316 1.77 15.19 -1.37
C GLU A 316 0.28 14.97 -1.05
N VAL A 317 -0.58 15.98 -1.24
CA VAL A 317 -2.03 15.83 -1.10
C VAL A 317 -2.57 14.79 -2.08
N GLU A 318 -2.16 14.84 -3.35
CA GLU A 318 -2.59 13.85 -4.35
C GLU A 318 -2.10 12.45 -4.02
N ALA A 319 -0.83 12.32 -3.64
CA ALA A 319 -0.26 11.04 -3.24
C ALA A 319 -0.97 10.47 -1.99
N ASN A 320 -1.34 11.29 -1.02
CA ASN A 320 -2.07 10.84 0.16
C ASN A 320 -3.52 10.45 -0.16
N LYS A 321 -4.16 11.15 -1.11
CA LYS A 321 -5.47 10.76 -1.62
C LYS A 321 -5.43 9.38 -2.30
N ASP A 322 -4.45 9.16 -3.18
CA ASP A 322 -4.28 7.87 -3.86
C ASP A 322 -3.95 6.75 -2.88
N ARG A 323 -3.11 7.02 -1.88
CA ARG A 323 -2.82 6.09 -0.78
C ARG A 323 -4.05 5.76 0.04
N SER A 324 -4.94 6.73 0.30
CA SER A 324 -6.20 6.52 1.00
C SER A 324 -7.12 5.59 0.21
N LYS A 325 -7.27 5.82 -1.11
CA LYS A 325 -8.05 4.95 -2.01
C LYS A 325 -7.47 3.54 -2.07
N LEU A 326 -6.13 3.41 -2.16
CA LEU A 326 -5.46 2.12 -2.15
C LEU A 326 -5.74 1.35 -0.86
N PHE A 327 -5.63 2.02 0.29
CA PHE A 327 -5.93 1.40 1.58
C PHE A 327 -7.41 1.05 1.73
N ALA A 328 -8.33 1.91 1.29
CA ALA A 328 -9.76 1.62 1.27
C ALA A 328 -10.07 0.34 0.46
N GLY A 329 -9.48 0.19 -0.71
CA GLY A 329 -9.61 -1.03 -1.52
C GLY A 329 -9.09 -2.28 -0.81
N ALA A 330 -7.95 -2.19 -0.13
CA ALA A 330 -7.39 -3.31 0.65
C ALA A 330 -8.29 -3.69 1.84
N VAL A 331 -8.89 -2.69 2.52
CA VAL A 331 -9.85 -2.93 3.61
C VAL A 331 -11.11 -3.62 3.10
N ILE A 332 -11.68 -3.14 1.99
CA ILE A 332 -12.86 -3.75 1.37
C ILE A 332 -12.58 -5.21 1.01
N GLU A 333 -11.45 -5.48 0.35
CA GLU A 333 -11.07 -6.84 -0.06
C GLU A 333 -10.97 -7.79 1.13
N THR A 334 -10.29 -7.38 2.20
CA THR A 334 -10.08 -8.24 3.38
C THR A 334 -11.30 -8.36 4.28
N MET A 335 -12.14 -7.32 4.36
CA MET A 335 -13.35 -7.35 5.19
C MET A 335 -14.48 -8.15 4.54
N SER A 336 -14.59 -8.17 3.20
CA SER A 336 -15.67 -8.86 2.49
C SER A 336 -15.76 -10.36 2.78
N ASP A 337 -14.67 -10.99 3.22
CA ASP A 337 -14.64 -12.40 3.63
C ASP A 337 -15.12 -12.61 5.08
N LYS A 338 -15.28 -11.55 5.88
CA LYS A 338 -15.52 -11.60 7.31
C LYS A 338 -16.80 -10.90 7.75
N THR A 339 -17.32 -9.99 6.96
CA THR A 339 -18.57 -9.28 7.26
C THR A 339 -19.27 -8.87 5.98
N ASP A 340 -20.57 -8.64 6.09
CA ASP A 340 -21.32 -8.08 4.96
C ASP A 340 -20.80 -6.69 4.60
N MET A 341 -20.69 -6.43 3.31
CA MET A 341 -20.37 -5.12 2.77
C MET A 341 -21.61 -4.50 2.12
N ARG A 342 -21.71 -3.18 2.07
CA ARG A 342 -22.73 -2.51 1.26
C ARG A 342 -22.56 -2.84 -0.22
N ALA A 343 -23.64 -2.71 -0.99
CA ALA A 343 -23.61 -2.92 -2.44
C ALA A 343 -22.57 -2.05 -3.18
N SER A 344 -22.29 -0.86 -2.63
CA SER A 344 -21.20 0.02 -3.08
C SER A 344 -20.36 0.39 -1.84
N PRO A 345 -19.40 -0.44 -1.46
CA PRO A 345 -18.66 -0.25 -0.21
C PRO A 345 -17.58 0.82 -0.31
N ASP A 346 -17.05 1.12 -1.49
CA ASP A 346 -16.09 2.19 -1.73
C ASP A 346 -16.83 3.50 -1.99
N GLN A 347 -16.71 4.43 -1.06
CA GLN A 347 -17.40 5.72 -1.11
C GLN A 347 -16.43 6.88 -0.90
N GLN A 348 -16.85 8.06 -1.31
CA GLN A 348 -16.13 9.30 -1.10
C GLN A 348 -16.99 10.32 -0.36
N ALA A 349 -16.44 10.93 0.69
CA ALA A 349 -17.15 11.93 1.47
C ALA A 349 -16.26 13.10 1.90
N ALA A 350 -16.87 14.17 2.40
CA ALA A 350 -16.18 15.34 2.90
C ALA A 350 -16.10 15.35 4.44
N PHE A 351 -15.93 14.18 5.06
CA PHE A 351 -15.82 14.09 6.51
C PHE A 351 -14.66 14.92 7.03
N ARG A 352 -14.90 15.67 8.12
CA ARG A 352 -13.94 16.64 8.65
C ARG A 352 -12.63 15.97 9.09
N VAL A 353 -12.70 14.79 9.66
CA VAL A 353 -11.52 14.01 10.10
C VAL A 353 -10.64 13.53 8.95
N LEU A 354 -11.18 13.44 7.73
CA LEU A 354 -10.42 13.06 6.53
C LEU A 354 -9.77 14.26 5.82
N LYS A 355 -10.10 15.49 6.22
CA LYS A 355 -9.59 16.72 5.58
C LYS A 355 -8.18 17.04 6.06
N THR A 356 -7.21 16.25 5.64
CA THR A 356 -5.78 16.45 5.93
C THR A 356 -4.92 16.30 4.67
N ALA A 357 -3.88 17.12 4.59
CA ALA A 357 -2.86 17.03 3.54
C ALA A 357 -1.66 16.16 3.95
N GLN A 358 -1.52 15.81 5.23
CA GLN A 358 -0.26 15.31 5.79
C GLN A 358 -0.15 13.79 5.78
N PHE A 359 -1.26 13.06 5.75
CA PHE A 359 -1.26 11.59 5.77
C PHE A 359 -2.49 11.00 5.07
N PRO A 360 -2.40 9.76 4.57
CA PRO A 360 -3.55 9.03 4.05
C PRO A 360 -4.53 8.72 5.16
N SER A 361 -5.83 8.85 4.89
CA SER A 361 -6.90 8.69 5.86
C SER A 361 -8.12 8.01 5.25
N VAL A 362 -8.75 7.12 6.01
CA VAL A 362 -10.04 6.50 5.69
C VAL A 362 -10.98 6.56 6.90
N LEU A 363 -12.28 6.52 6.62
CA LEU A 363 -13.30 6.29 7.63
C LEU A 363 -14.00 4.97 7.31
N ILE A 364 -14.04 4.09 8.27
CA ILE A 364 -14.67 2.78 8.19
C ILE A 364 -15.98 2.83 8.96
N GLU A 365 -17.10 2.78 8.25
CA GLU A 365 -18.38 2.40 8.83
C GLU A 365 -18.38 0.88 8.95
N LEU A 366 -18.25 0.38 10.16
CA LEU A 366 -18.16 -1.06 10.42
C LEU A 366 -19.45 -1.79 10.07
N ALA A 367 -20.58 -1.15 10.36
CA ALA A 367 -21.94 -1.63 10.19
C ALA A 367 -22.89 -0.49 10.60
N TYR A 368 -24.20 -0.71 10.57
CA TYR A 368 -25.18 0.31 10.93
C TYR A 368 -26.00 -0.10 12.16
N VAL A 369 -25.94 0.67 13.24
CA VAL A 369 -26.70 0.38 14.48
C VAL A 369 -28.21 0.34 14.25
N THR A 370 -28.71 0.90 13.14
CA THR A 370 -30.12 0.87 12.74
C THR A 370 -30.58 -0.46 12.20
N ASN A 371 -29.67 -1.32 11.75
CA ASN A 371 -29.96 -2.69 11.35
C ASN A 371 -29.78 -3.61 12.56
N LYS A 372 -30.77 -4.47 12.85
CA LYS A 372 -30.76 -5.32 14.04
C LYS A 372 -29.59 -6.34 14.02
N GLN A 373 -29.32 -6.95 12.86
CA GLN A 373 -28.23 -7.91 12.72
C GLN A 373 -26.87 -7.25 12.87
N ASP A 374 -26.69 -6.08 12.23
CA ASP A 374 -25.47 -5.28 12.35
C ASP A 374 -25.23 -4.84 13.80
N ALA A 375 -26.29 -4.42 14.53
CA ALA A 375 -26.18 -4.05 15.94
C ALA A 375 -25.81 -5.24 16.84
N GLU A 376 -26.26 -6.45 16.52
CA GLU A 376 -25.84 -7.68 17.21
C GLU A 376 -24.37 -7.99 16.93
N ASN A 377 -23.94 -7.92 15.68
CA ASN A 377 -22.54 -8.09 15.26
C ASN A 377 -21.61 -7.10 15.99
N LEU A 378 -21.94 -5.81 15.98
CA LEU A 378 -21.15 -4.75 16.64
C LEU A 378 -20.93 -5.02 18.14
N LYS A 379 -21.87 -5.69 18.82
CA LYS A 379 -21.77 -6.07 20.23
C LYS A 379 -21.00 -7.38 20.46
N SER A 380 -20.80 -8.20 19.41
CA SER A 380 -20.10 -9.48 19.51
C SER A 380 -18.59 -9.34 19.60
N ASP A 381 -17.98 -9.92 20.63
CA ASP A 381 -16.52 -9.99 20.79
C ASP A 381 -15.87 -10.79 19.67
N GLU A 382 -16.50 -11.88 19.26
CA GLU A 382 -16.02 -12.77 18.20
C GLU A 382 -16.00 -12.02 16.86
N TRP A 383 -17.11 -11.39 16.49
CA TRP A 383 -17.17 -10.58 15.26
C TRP A 383 -16.13 -9.45 15.26
N ARG A 384 -15.98 -8.73 16.42
CA ARG A 384 -14.94 -7.70 16.55
C ARG A 384 -13.54 -8.26 16.34
N ALA A 385 -13.28 -9.45 16.88
CA ALA A 385 -11.98 -10.10 16.72
C ALA A 385 -11.72 -10.49 15.25
N GLU A 386 -12.70 -11.04 14.54
CA GLU A 386 -12.55 -11.42 13.13
C GLU A 386 -12.37 -10.21 12.22
N VAL A 387 -13.27 -9.23 12.32
CA VAL A 387 -13.24 -8.04 11.45
C VAL A 387 -12.03 -7.15 11.74
N SER A 388 -11.63 -6.98 13.00
CA SER A 388 -10.37 -6.29 13.29
C SER A 388 -9.14 -7.03 12.75
N GLY A 389 -9.17 -8.37 12.72
CA GLY A 389 -8.13 -9.18 12.10
C GLY A 389 -8.00 -8.93 10.59
N SER A 390 -9.12 -8.80 9.88
CA SER A 390 -9.09 -8.49 8.45
C SER A 390 -8.52 -7.08 8.17
N ILE A 391 -8.84 -6.09 9.02
CA ILE A 391 -8.24 -4.76 8.90
C ILE A 391 -6.73 -4.79 9.18
N VAL A 392 -6.26 -5.60 10.15
CA VAL A 392 -4.82 -5.81 10.35
C VAL A 392 -4.16 -6.34 9.08
N THR A 393 -4.78 -7.32 8.42
CA THR A 393 -4.29 -7.86 7.14
C THR A 393 -4.24 -6.77 6.06
N ALA A 394 -5.26 -5.92 5.97
CA ALA A 394 -5.25 -4.77 5.05
C ALA A 394 -4.09 -3.80 5.34
N VAL A 395 -3.86 -3.49 6.61
CA VAL A 395 -2.74 -2.63 7.04
C VAL A 395 -1.40 -3.28 6.68
N GLU A 396 -1.23 -4.57 6.92
CA GLU A 396 0.00 -5.29 6.57
C GLU A 396 0.24 -5.29 5.06
N ASN A 397 -0.79 -5.55 4.26
CA ASN A 397 -0.75 -5.47 2.81
C ASN A 397 -0.35 -4.05 2.34
N TYR A 398 -0.99 -3.03 2.88
CA TYR A 398 -0.73 -1.62 2.55
C TYR A 398 0.72 -1.21 2.86
N PHE A 399 1.24 -1.52 4.05
CA PHE A 399 2.61 -1.14 4.42
C PHE A 399 3.68 -2.03 3.78
N SER A 400 3.41 -3.29 3.50
CA SER A 400 4.31 -4.13 2.71
C SER A 400 4.55 -3.52 1.33
N ASN A 401 3.50 -2.97 0.72
CA ASN A 401 3.57 -2.23 -0.53
C ASN A 401 4.41 -0.95 -0.40
N LYS A 402 4.16 -0.16 0.66
CA LYS A 402 4.86 1.11 0.88
C LYS A 402 6.35 0.93 1.17
N LEU A 403 6.72 -0.12 1.92
CA LEU A 403 8.13 -0.42 2.24
C LEU A 403 8.92 -0.90 1.00
N ALA A 404 8.24 -1.53 0.04
CA ALA A 404 8.84 -1.89 -1.24
C ALA A 404 9.13 -0.67 -2.15
N HIS A 405 8.56 0.50 -1.84
CA HIS A 405 8.65 1.72 -2.63
C HIS A 405 9.51 2.84 -2.03
N LEU A 406 10.17 2.61 -0.90
CA LEU A 406 11.16 3.56 -0.40
C LEU A 406 12.37 3.57 -1.32
N PRO A 407 12.81 4.73 -1.85
CA PRO A 407 14.04 4.81 -2.62
C PRO A 407 15.20 4.36 -1.74
N MET A 408 15.98 3.43 -2.25
CA MET A 408 17.22 2.96 -1.61
C MET A 408 18.31 4.02 -1.70
#